data_107112f07c0923475ff2747a653b37f5
#
_entry.id   107112f07c0923475ff2747a653b37f5
#
_cell.length_a   1.000
_cell.length_b   1.000
_cell.length_c   1.000
_cell.angle_alpha   90.00
_cell.angle_beta   90.00
_cell.angle_gamma   90.00
#
_symmetry.space_group_name_H-M   'P 1'
#
loop_
_entity.id
_entity.type
_entity.pdbx_description
1 polymer ?
#
loop_
_entity_poly.entity_id
_entity_poly.type
_entity_poly.pdbx_seq_one_letter_code
_entity_poly.pdbx_strand_id
1 'polypeptide(L)'
;IQMNFDPQGRLWIASSEVYPHIKPGRIPNDRIVILEDTDRDGVADKSTVFAEGLTVPHSVMPVKGGAYVCSTTEVLFLADHDGDDVADEKRVIFSGFGNADVHHMIHGLRWSPWGDLFFTQSIYINSFVETVHGPRRLNGSGIWRFRPETEGLEVFARGMVNPWGLAFDHWGRGFGTDGAGGSGPHDVFPGSAFGTAVGAPRVLGGLI
;
A
#
# COMPACT_ATOMS: atom_id res chain seq x y z
N ILE A 1 -1.79 -7.97 -4.59
CA ILE A 1 -3.21 -7.95 -4.23
C ILE A 1 -3.29 -8.25 -2.76
N GLN A 2 -3.81 -7.30 -1.99
CA GLN A 2 -3.93 -7.40 -0.54
C GLN A 2 -5.36 -7.14 -0.10
N MET A 3 -5.63 -7.52 1.14
CA MET A 3 -6.92 -7.40 1.78
C MET A 3 -6.78 -6.85 3.20
N ASN A 4 -7.79 -6.18 3.70
CA ASN A 4 -7.89 -5.70 5.07
C ASN A 4 -9.34 -5.81 5.56
N PHE A 5 -9.52 -5.92 6.88
CA PHE A 5 -10.82 -5.84 7.49
C PHE A 5 -11.13 -4.41 7.91
N ASP A 6 -12.38 -4.03 7.80
CA ASP A 6 -12.88 -2.81 8.42
C ASP A 6 -13.32 -3.05 9.89
N PRO A 7 -13.65 -1.99 10.64
CA PRO A 7 -14.10 -2.13 12.02
C PRO A 7 -15.42 -2.93 12.18
N GLN A 8 -16.19 -3.09 11.11
CA GLN A 8 -17.41 -3.90 11.09
C GLN A 8 -17.15 -5.40 10.86
N GLY A 9 -15.89 -5.75 10.54
CA GLY A 9 -15.49 -7.13 10.25
C GLY A 9 -15.68 -7.53 8.79
N ARG A 10 -15.97 -6.59 7.90
CA ARG A 10 -16.11 -6.85 6.46
C ARG A 10 -14.72 -6.90 5.81
N LEU A 11 -14.55 -7.80 4.85
CA LEU A 11 -13.28 -8.00 4.15
C LEU A 11 -13.23 -7.13 2.90
N TRP A 12 -12.25 -6.23 2.85
CA TRP A 12 -11.97 -5.39 1.70
C TRP A 12 -10.82 -5.97 0.88
N ILE A 13 -11.02 -6.12 -0.42
CA ILE A 13 -10.10 -6.79 -1.33
C ILE A 13 -9.74 -5.86 -2.49
N ALA A 14 -8.43 -5.66 -2.70
CA ALA A 14 -7.92 -5.12 -3.96
C ALA A 14 -7.86 -6.26 -4.99
N SER A 15 -8.65 -6.20 -6.06
CA SER A 15 -8.77 -7.24 -7.07
C SER A 15 -8.29 -6.74 -8.42
N SER A 16 -7.50 -7.55 -9.14
CA SER A 16 -7.02 -7.21 -10.47
C SER A 16 -7.18 -8.37 -11.44
N GLU A 17 -7.80 -8.09 -12.58
CA GLU A 17 -7.92 -9.00 -13.70
C GLU A 17 -6.76 -8.87 -14.71
N VAL A 18 -6.05 -7.73 -14.67
CA VAL A 18 -4.98 -7.43 -15.64
C VAL A 18 -3.58 -7.73 -15.09
N TYR A 19 -3.48 -8.02 -13.79
CA TYR A 19 -2.21 -8.42 -13.19
C TYR A 19 -1.69 -9.74 -13.82
N PRO A 20 -0.39 -9.90 -14.10
CA PRO A 20 0.67 -8.90 -13.86
C PRO A 20 0.89 -7.94 -15.05
N HIS A 21 0.31 -8.16 -16.20
CA HIS A 21 0.58 -7.39 -17.41
C HIS A 21 -0.69 -6.96 -18.13
N ILE A 22 -0.84 -5.66 -18.30
CA ILE A 22 -1.90 -5.09 -19.12
C ILE A 22 -1.58 -5.36 -20.59
N LYS A 23 -2.44 -6.10 -21.27
CA LYS A 23 -2.29 -6.34 -22.71
C LYS A 23 -2.49 -5.04 -23.49
N PRO A 24 -1.69 -4.77 -24.56
CA PRO A 24 -1.87 -3.60 -25.41
C PRO A 24 -3.33 -3.46 -25.89
N GLY A 25 -3.87 -2.26 -25.76
CA GLY A 25 -5.26 -1.96 -26.16
C GLY A 25 -6.35 -2.38 -25.17
N ARG A 26 -6.00 -3.04 -24.05
CA ARG A 26 -6.95 -3.33 -22.97
C ARG A 26 -7.02 -2.15 -22.00
N ILE A 27 -8.21 -1.69 -21.70
CA ILE A 27 -8.46 -0.73 -20.63
C ILE A 27 -8.62 -1.51 -19.33
N PRO A 28 -7.82 -1.25 -18.29
CA PRO A 28 -7.98 -1.89 -16.99
C PRO A 28 -9.33 -1.52 -16.37
N ASN A 29 -9.97 -2.49 -15.72
CA ASN A 29 -11.17 -2.27 -14.91
C ASN A 29 -11.08 -3.06 -13.60
N ASP A 30 -9.95 -2.90 -12.94
CA ASP A 30 -9.69 -3.55 -11.67
C ASP A 30 -10.51 -2.88 -10.55
N ARG A 31 -10.75 -3.60 -9.46
CA ARG A 31 -11.79 -3.24 -8.49
C ARG A 31 -11.30 -3.31 -7.06
N ILE A 32 -11.98 -2.55 -6.21
CA ILE A 32 -12.04 -2.79 -4.77
C ILE A 32 -13.39 -3.42 -4.46
N VAL A 33 -13.38 -4.54 -3.76
CA VAL A 33 -14.57 -5.33 -3.43
C VAL A 33 -14.67 -5.47 -1.91
N ILE A 34 -15.89 -5.33 -1.39
CA ILE A 34 -16.23 -5.58 0.00
C ILE A 34 -16.99 -6.91 0.07
N LEU A 35 -16.53 -7.82 0.92
CA LEU A 35 -17.21 -9.06 1.25
C LEU A 35 -17.75 -8.98 2.68
N GLU A 36 -18.99 -9.38 2.86
CA GLU A 36 -19.70 -9.35 4.14
C GLU A 36 -20.33 -10.71 4.43
N ASP A 37 -20.16 -11.19 5.64
CA ASP A 37 -20.82 -12.34 6.23
C ASP A 37 -21.97 -11.80 7.06
N THR A 38 -23.21 -11.80 6.51
CA THR A 38 -24.34 -11.12 7.11
C THR A 38 -25.03 -11.97 8.18
N ASP A 39 -24.93 -13.30 8.11
CA ASP A 39 -25.53 -14.24 9.06
C ASP A 39 -24.52 -14.81 10.09
N ARG A 40 -23.21 -14.46 9.93
CA ARG A 40 -22.11 -14.82 10.83
C ARG A 40 -21.82 -16.32 10.90
N ASP A 41 -21.99 -17.01 9.78
CA ASP A 41 -21.66 -18.43 9.65
C ASP A 41 -20.19 -18.68 9.28
N GLY A 42 -19.41 -17.62 9.01
CA GLY A 42 -18.00 -17.67 8.61
C GLY A 42 -17.80 -17.70 7.09
N VAL A 43 -18.86 -17.57 6.31
CA VAL A 43 -18.84 -17.52 4.86
C VAL A 43 -19.45 -16.20 4.38
N ALA A 44 -18.74 -15.46 3.54
CA ALA A 44 -19.28 -14.21 3.00
C ALA A 44 -20.44 -14.52 2.03
N ASP A 45 -21.60 -13.92 2.28
CA ASP A 45 -22.83 -14.08 1.52
C ASP A 45 -23.23 -12.81 0.74
N LYS A 46 -22.58 -11.68 0.99
CA LYS A 46 -22.77 -10.43 0.27
C LYS A 46 -21.47 -9.90 -0.29
N SER A 47 -21.50 -9.41 -1.53
CA SER A 47 -20.37 -8.78 -2.22
C SER A 47 -20.81 -7.46 -2.83
N THR A 48 -20.06 -6.39 -2.52
CA THR A 48 -20.27 -5.05 -3.07
C THR A 48 -19.01 -4.59 -3.81
N VAL A 49 -19.16 -4.06 -5.02
CA VAL A 49 -18.07 -3.39 -5.74
C VAL A 49 -17.99 -1.96 -5.22
N PHE A 50 -17.00 -1.67 -4.37
CA PHE A 50 -16.79 -0.34 -3.80
C PHE A 50 -16.28 0.66 -4.83
N ALA A 51 -15.35 0.23 -5.70
CA ALA A 51 -14.80 1.06 -6.77
C ALA A 51 -14.35 0.18 -7.93
N GLU A 52 -14.43 0.73 -9.14
CA GLU A 52 -13.94 0.09 -10.36
C GLU A 52 -13.16 1.08 -11.24
N GLY A 53 -12.65 0.65 -12.39
CA GLY A 53 -11.84 1.50 -13.27
C GLY A 53 -10.45 1.76 -12.72
N LEU A 54 -9.96 0.92 -11.82
CA LEU A 54 -8.62 1.01 -11.27
C LEU A 54 -7.61 0.26 -12.14
N THR A 55 -6.34 0.55 -11.92
CA THR A 55 -5.23 -0.11 -12.60
C THR A 55 -4.35 -0.81 -11.59
N VAL A 56 -4.39 -2.13 -11.55
CA VAL A 56 -3.58 -2.97 -10.67
C VAL A 56 -3.52 -2.41 -9.24
N PRO A 57 -4.66 -2.35 -8.51
CA PRO A 57 -4.65 -1.97 -7.11
C PRO A 57 -3.94 -3.06 -6.31
N HIS A 58 -2.92 -2.67 -5.56
CA HIS A 58 -2.08 -3.58 -4.79
C HIS A 58 -2.52 -3.71 -3.34
N SER A 59 -3.12 -2.68 -2.79
CA SER A 59 -3.53 -2.67 -1.39
C SER A 59 -4.70 -1.73 -1.17
N VAL A 60 -5.56 -2.09 -0.23
CA VAL A 60 -6.69 -1.28 0.24
C VAL A 60 -6.67 -1.19 1.75
N MET A 61 -6.98 -0.02 2.28
CA MET A 61 -7.11 0.25 3.71
C MET A 61 -8.41 1.01 3.96
N PRO A 62 -9.47 0.34 4.42
CA PRO A 62 -10.73 0.99 4.73
C PRO A 62 -10.58 1.95 5.91
N VAL A 63 -11.29 3.07 5.82
CA VAL A 63 -11.38 4.09 6.87
C VAL A 63 -12.81 4.65 6.89
N LYS A 64 -13.11 5.46 7.89
CA LYS A 64 -14.40 6.15 7.92
C LYS A 64 -14.56 7.05 6.69
N GLY A 65 -15.63 6.84 5.91
CA GLY A 65 -15.96 7.61 4.71
C GLY A 65 -15.13 7.25 3.48
N GLY A 66 -14.58 6.03 3.40
CA GLY A 66 -13.91 5.55 2.20
C GLY A 66 -12.72 4.61 2.42
N ALA A 67 -11.74 4.65 1.52
CA ALA A 67 -10.55 3.81 1.63
C ALA A 67 -9.32 4.46 0.99
N TYR A 68 -8.15 4.23 1.57
CA TYR A 68 -6.88 4.44 0.89
C TYR A 68 -6.54 3.23 0.02
N VAL A 69 -6.02 3.50 -1.17
CA VAL A 69 -5.65 2.44 -2.13
C VAL A 69 -4.29 2.74 -2.73
N CYS A 70 -3.38 1.76 -2.74
CA CYS A 70 -2.19 1.80 -3.59
C CYS A 70 -2.57 1.23 -4.96
N SER A 71 -2.52 2.06 -6.00
CA SER A 71 -2.87 1.68 -7.37
C SER A 71 -1.78 2.14 -8.32
N THR A 72 -1.04 1.21 -8.88
CA THR A 72 0.08 1.46 -9.79
C THR A 72 1.11 2.44 -9.21
N THR A 73 1.12 3.69 -9.67
CA THR A 73 2.07 4.75 -9.29
C THR A 73 1.49 5.77 -8.32
N GLU A 74 0.33 5.47 -7.72
CA GLU A 74 -0.45 6.42 -6.95
C GLU A 74 -0.92 5.85 -5.61
N VAL A 75 -0.99 6.71 -4.62
CA VAL A 75 -1.83 6.51 -3.43
C VAL A 75 -3.10 7.32 -3.65
N LEU A 76 -4.22 6.62 -3.68
CA LEU A 76 -5.56 7.19 -3.86
C LEU A 76 -6.30 7.24 -2.53
N PHE A 77 -7.23 8.17 -2.41
CA PHE A 77 -8.33 8.11 -1.47
C PHE A 77 -9.64 8.02 -2.26
N LEU A 78 -10.38 6.96 -2.04
CA LEU A 78 -11.69 6.72 -2.61
C LEU A 78 -12.72 7.07 -1.54
N ALA A 79 -13.48 8.14 -1.76
CA ALA A 79 -14.44 8.64 -0.79
C ALA A 79 -15.85 8.11 -1.09
N ASP A 80 -16.53 7.70 -0.04
CA ASP A 80 -17.94 7.37 0.00
C ASP A 80 -18.62 8.43 0.88
N HIS A 81 -19.41 9.31 0.27
CA HIS A 81 -19.98 10.47 0.95
C HIS A 81 -21.37 10.19 1.54
N ASP A 82 -22.12 9.27 0.97
CA ASP A 82 -23.48 8.96 1.40
C ASP A 82 -23.61 7.65 2.18
N GLY A 83 -22.54 6.83 2.22
CA GLY A 83 -22.47 5.62 3.03
C GLY A 83 -23.12 4.40 2.39
N ASP A 84 -23.21 4.37 1.06
CA ASP A 84 -23.83 3.27 0.32
C ASP A 84 -22.86 2.14 -0.05
N ASP A 85 -21.62 2.21 0.40
CA ASP A 85 -20.51 1.30 0.09
C ASP A 85 -20.06 1.37 -1.39
N VAL A 86 -20.27 2.51 -2.06
CA VAL A 86 -19.74 2.79 -3.40
C VAL A 86 -18.97 4.11 -3.36
N ALA A 87 -17.81 4.15 -3.99
CA ALA A 87 -17.00 5.35 -4.00
C ALA A 87 -17.57 6.40 -4.96
N ASP A 88 -17.89 7.58 -4.42
CA ASP A 88 -18.39 8.75 -5.16
C ASP A 88 -17.26 9.57 -5.77
N GLU A 89 -16.09 9.57 -5.12
CA GLU A 89 -14.98 10.44 -5.48
C GLU A 89 -13.66 9.67 -5.43
N LYS A 90 -12.82 9.91 -6.44
CA LYS A 90 -11.43 9.42 -6.48
C LYS A 90 -10.48 10.62 -6.41
N ARG A 91 -9.70 10.70 -5.33
CA ARG A 91 -8.65 11.71 -5.13
C ARG A 91 -7.27 11.06 -5.18
N VAL A 92 -6.37 11.65 -5.95
CA VAL A 92 -4.95 11.29 -5.91
C VAL A 92 -4.31 12.03 -4.72
N ILE A 93 -3.84 11.28 -3.74
CA ILE A 93 -3.13 11.82 -2.57
C ILE A 93 -1.67 12.03 -2.91
N PHE A 94 -1.04 11.03 -3.52
CA PHE A 94 0.33 11.10 -4.01
C PHE A 94 0.46 10.40 -5.35
N SER A 95 1.34 10.91 -6.21
CA SER A 95 1.79 10.27 -7.45
C SER A 95 3.32 10.33 -7.57
N GLY A 96 3.86 9.53 -8.49
CA GLY A 96 5.31 9.50 -8.73
C GLY A 96 6.02 8.31 -8.10
N PHE A 97 5.27 7.31 -7.61
CA PHE A 97 5.84 6.02 -7.27
C PHE A 97 6.24 5.26 -8.53
N GLY A 98 7.34 4.51 -8.45
CA GLY A 98 7.84 3.76 -9.61
C GLY A 98 6.99 2.53 -9.93
N ASN A 99 7.05 2.09 -11.20
CA ASN A 99 6.33 0.94 -11.73
C ASN A 99 7.19 0.04 -12.64
N ALA A 100 8.50 0.06 -12.45
CA ALA A 100 9.42 -0.73 -13.27
C ALA A 100 9.21 -2.25 -13.15
N ASP A 101 8.64 -2.69 -12.04
CA ASP A 101 8.25 -4.09 -11.80
C ASP A 101 6.94 -4.12 -11.04
N VAL A 102 5.89 -4.68 -11.67
CA VAL A 102 4.54 -4.72 -11.11
C VAL A 102 4.45 -5.50 -9.79
N HIS A 103 5.33 -6.47 -9.57
CA HIS A 103 5.36 -7.27 -8.33
C HIS A 103 5.93 -6.49 -7.13
N HIS A 104 6.59 -5.36 -7.39
CA HIS A 104 7.39 -4.62 -6.44
C HIS A 104 6.90 -3.19 -6.19
N MET A 105 5.78 -2.79 -6.82
CA MET A 105 5.17 -1.47 -6.62
C MET A 105 4.72 -1.26 -5.17
N ILE A 106 4.26 -0.06 -4.86
CA ILE A 106 3.77 0.27 -3.52
C ILE A 106 2.60 -0.61 -3.10
N HIS A 107 2.66 -1.15 -1.88
CA HIS A 107 1.66 -2.06 -1.31
C HIS A 107 1.74 -2.07 0.23
N GLY A 108 0.92 -2.90 0.88
CA GLY A 108 1.07 -3.16 2.31
C GLY A 108 0.56 -2.05 3.22
N LEU A 109 -0.52 -1.36 2.84
CA LEU A 109 -1.11 -0.32 3.69
C LEU A 109 -1.40 -0.85 5.11
N ARG A 110 -0.87 -0.14 6.13
CA ARG A 110 -1.06 -0.43 7.55
C ARG A 110 -1.12 0.83 8.38
N TRP A 111 -2.10 0.92 9.26
CA TRP A 111 -2.12 1.95 10.30
C TRP A 111 -1.17 1.62 11.44
N SER A 112 -0.45 2.61 11.89
CA SER A 112 0.22 2.58 13.18
C SER A 112 -0.78 2.94 14.30
N PRO A 113 -0.47 2.58 15.57
CA PRO A 113 -1.34 2.94 16.71
C PRO A 113 -1.48 4.45 16.94
N TRP A 114 -0.60 5.27 16.38
CA TRP A 114 -0.61 6.74 16.50
C TRP A 114 -1.20 7.46 15.29
N GLY A 115 -1.82 6.74 14.33
CA GLY A 115 -2.58 7.34 13.24
C GLY A 115 -1.79 7.67 11.97
N ASP A 116 -0.53 7.25 11.85
CA ASP A 116 0.20 7.33 10.59
C ASP A 116 -0.09 6.09 9.73
N LEU A 117 -0.22 6.28 8.42
CA LEU A 117 -0.41 5.21 7.44
C LEU A 117 0.94 4.81 6.83
N PHE A 118 1.26 3.54 6.90
CA PHE A 118 2.49 2.98 6.35
C PHE A 118 2.20 2.12 5.14
N PHE A 119 3.17 2.06 4.23
CA PHE A 119 3.17 1.15 3.09
C PHE A 119 4.60 0.86 2.63
N THR A 120 4.77 -0.21 1.86
CA THR A 120 6.07 -0.71 1.44
C THR A 120 6.27 -0.52 -0.06
N GLN A 121 7.52 -0.53 -0.48
CA GLN A 121 7.97 -0.59 -1.85
C GLN A 121 9.15 -1.57 -1.90
N SER A 122 9.25 -2.38 -2.96
CA SER A 122 10.29 -3.40 -3.07
C SER A 122 11.41 -3.01 -4.03
N ILE A 123 12.38 -3.89 -4.23
CA ILE A 123 13.52 -3.65 -5.13
C ILE A 123 13.04 -3.37 -6.57
N TYR A 124 13.92 -2.81 -7.38
CA TYR A 124 13.68 -2.37 -8.77
C TYR A 124 12.80 -1.13 -8.92
N ILE A 125 12.14 -0.68 -7.87
CA ILE A 125 11.27 0.49 -7.89
C ILE A 125 12.08 1.73 -7.53
N ASN A 126 11.97 2.77 -8.35
CA ASN A 126 12.54 4.09 -8.09
C ASN A 126 11.39 5.09 -8.05
N SER A 127 11.15 5.68 -6.90
CA SER A 127 10.05 6.62 -6.67
C SER A 127 10.58 8.03 -6.45
N PHE A 128 9.92 8.99 -7.08
CA PHE A 128 10.12 10.41 -6.90
C PHE A 128 8.75 11.07 -6.73
N VAL A 129 8.41 11.38 -5.51
CA VAL A 129 7.08 11.89 -5.14
C VAL A 129 7.21 13.35 -4.73
N GLU A 130 6.48 14.23 -5.39
CA GLU A 130 6.35 15.62 -4.99
C GLU A 130 5.30 15.74 -3.88
N THR A 131 5.63 16.47 -2.84
CA THR A 131 4.71 16.71 -1.71
C THR A 131 4.70 18.20 -1.36
N VAL A 132 3.70 18.63 -0.60
CA VAL A 132 3.63 20.01 -0.07
C VAL A 132 4.84 20.39 0.80
N HIS A 133 5.59 19.39 1.28
CA HIS A 133 6.80 19.57 2.08
C HIS A 133 8.09 19.34 1.28
N GLY A 134 8.01 19.38 -0.07
CA GLY A 134 9.11 19.11 -0.99
C GLY A 134 9.23 17.65 -1.42
N PRO A 135 10.13 17.35 -2.34
CA PRO A 135 10.20 16.03 -2.96
C PRO A 135 10.72 14.95 -2.00
N ARG A 136 10.21 13.74 -2.17
CA ARG A 136 10.66 12.54 -1.48
C ARG A 136 11.12 11.50 -2.49
N ARG A 137 12.26 10.87 -2.21
CA ARG A 137 12.87 9.88 -3.10
C ARG A 137 13.18 8.59 -2.36
N LEU A 138 12.84 7.48 -2.98
CA LEU A 138 13.26 6.16 -2.55
C LEU A 138 13.67 5.35 -3.77
N ASN A 139 14.96 5.02 -3.83
CA ASN A 139 15.51 4.13 -4.83
C ASN A 139 15.67 2.75 -4.22
N GLY A 140 15.03 1.75 -4.83
CA GLY A 140 14.94 0.40 -4.29
C GLY A 140 13.89 0.29 -3.19
N SER A 141 14.06 -0.71 -2.35
CA SER A 141 13.09 -1.12 -1.33
C SER A 141 13.10 -0.25 -0.08
N GLY A 142 11.97 -0.20 0.58
CA GLY A 142 11.81 0.47 1.86
C GLY A 142 10.36 0.63 2.29
N ILE A 143 10.20 1.39 3.34
CA ILE A 143 8.92 1.64 4.00
C ILE A 143 8.66 3.14 3.99
N TRP A 144 7.49 3.49 3.51
CA TRP A 144 6.96 4.84 3.51
C TRP A 144 6.09 5.06 4.74
N ARG A 145 6.08 6.28 5.26
CA ARG A 145 5.14 6.76 6.27
C ARG A 145 4.40 7.98 5.74
N PHE A 146 3.09 7.91 5.74
CA PHE A 146 2.18 9.00 5.42
C PHE A 146 1.43 9.43 6.67
N ARG A 147 1.48 10.72 6.95
CA ARG A 147 0.73 11.35 8.04
C ARG A 147 -0.41 12.19 7.45
N PRO A 148 -1.66 11.69 7.47
CA PRO A 148 -2.78 12.36 6.80
C PRO A 148 -3.07 13.75 7.34
N GLU A 149 -2.92 13.97 8.64
CA GLU A 149 -3.19 15.27 9.29
C GLU A 149 -2.33 16.41 8.76
N THR A 150 -1.12 16.13 8.30
CA THR A 150 -0.15 17.13 7.84
C THR A 150 0.21 16.96 6.37
N GLU A 151 -0.40 16.00 5.70
CA GLU A 151 -0.04 15.56 4.33
C GLU A 151 1.44 15.19 4.18
N GLY A 152 2.07 14.84 5.30
CA GLY A 152 3.49 14.52 5.37
C GLY A 152 3.79 13.12 4.85
N LEU A 153 4.60 13.03 3.80
CA LEU A 153 5.15 11.75 3.32
C LEU A 153 6.66 11.72 3.61
N GLU A 154 7.14 10.59 4.11
CA GLU A 154 8.57 10.38 4.33
C GLU A 154 9.00 8.93 4.08
N VAL A 155 10.28 8.73 3.82
CA VAL A 155 10.90 7.40 3.82
C VAL A 155 11.25 7.07 5.26
N PHE A 156 10.50 6.13 5.84
CA PHE A 156 10.65 5.73 7.25
C PHE A 156 11.82 4.76 7.45
N ALA A 157 11.95 3.78 6.56
CA ALA A 157 13.03 2.80 6.56
C ALA A 157 13.45 2.44 5.14
N ARG A 158 14.67 1.90 4.99
CA ARG A 158 15.24 1.54 3.69
C ARG A 158 15.72 0.09 3.69
N GLY A 159 15.74 -0.54 2.52
CA GLY A 159 16.30 -1.86 2.34
C GLY A 159 15.26 -2.97 2.42
N MET A 160 15.70 -4.19 2.77
CA MET A 160 15.06 -5.47 2.45
C MET A 160 15.08 -5.71 0.93
N VAL A 161 14.73 -6.89 0.49
CA VAL A 161 14.58 -7.19 -0.95
C VAL A 161 13.14 -6.97 -1.37
N ASN A 162 12.21 -7.56 -0.66
CA ASN A 162 10.80 -7.52 -0.97
C ASN A 162 9.97 -7.41 0.33
N PRO A 163 9.92 -6.22 0.96
CA PRO A 163 9.20 -6.03 2.21
C PRO A 163 7.69 -6.20 1.98
N TRP A 164 7.12 -7.30 2.44
CA TRP A 164 5.70 -7.64 2.29
C TRP A 164 4.89 -7.43 3.55
N GLY A 165 5.39 -7.89 4.68
CA GLY A 165 4.70 -7.77 5.94
C GLY A 165 5.13 -6.53 6.70
N LEU A 166 4.15 -5.78 7.22
CA LEU A 166 4.37 -4.71 8.17
C LEU A 166 3.26 -4.76 9.22
N ALA A 167 3.66 -4.76 10.47
CA ALA A 167 2.74 -4.75 11.60
C ALA A 167 3.30 -3.90 12.74
N PHE A 168 2.42 -3.45 13.62
CA PHE A 168 2.79 -2.70 14.81
C PHE A 168 2.18 -3.38 16.03
N ASP A 169 2.93 -3.41 17.13
CA ASP A 169 2.37 -3.78 18.42
C ASP A 169 1.61 -2.59 19.04
N HIS A 170 0.99 -2.81 20.18
CA HIS A 170 0.20 -1.79 20.86
C HIS A 170 1.04 -0.66 21.48
N TRP A 171 2.35 -0.84 21.62
CA TRP A 171 3.28 0.23 22.01
C TRP A 171 3.84 1.02 20.82
N GLY A 172 3.48 0.58 19.58
CA GLY A 172 3.94 1.23 18.37
C GLY A 172 5.26 0.72 17.83
N ARG A 173 5.80 -0.39 18.32
CA ARG A 173 6.98 -1.02 17.76
C ARG A 173 6.62 -1.66 16.43
N GLY A 174 7.35 -1.31 15.37
CA GLY A 174 7.15 -1.82 14.03
C GLY A 174 7.91 -3.10 13.76
N PHE A 175 7.29 -4.02 13.05
CA PHE A 175 7.88 -5.28 12.60
C PHE A 175 7.66 -5.44 11.09
N GLY A 176 8.75 -5.64 10.36
CA GLY A 176 8.72 -5.90 8.93
C GLY A 176 9.22 -7.29 8.58
N THR A 177 8.69 -7.87 7.50
CA THR A 177 9.19 -9.13 6.93
C THR A 177 9.65 -8.95 5.50
N ASP A 178 10.66 -9.72 5.10
CA ASP A 178 11.16 -9.75 3.72
C ASP A 178 10.64 -11.01 3.02
N GLY A 179 9.93 -10.84 1.91
CA GLY A 179 9.38 -11.93 1.10
C GLY A 179 10.42 -12.68 0.26
N ALA A 180 11.63 -12.15 0.13
CA ALA A 180 12.69 -12.75 -0.66
C ALA A 180 13.94 -12.99 0.17
N GLY A 181 13.97 -14.05 0.94
CA GLY A 181 15.19 -14.40 1.68
C GLY A 181 14.99 -14.88 3.10
N GLY A 182 13.74 -14.96 3.55
CA GLY A 182 13.37 -15.77 4.69
C GLY A 182 13.93 -15.36 6.05
N SER A 183 14.38 -14.15 6.22
CA SER A 183 14.72 -13.63 7.53
C SER A 183 13.63 -12.66 8.01
N GLY A 184 13.19 -12.82 9.19
CA GLY A 184 12.26 -11.89 9.80
C GLY A 184 11.62 -12.48 11.03
N PRO A 185 10.81 -11.73 11.77
CA PRO A 185 10.52 -10.30 11.59
C PRO A 185 11.71 -9.40 11.98
N HIS A 186 11.88 -8.30 11.27
CA HIS A 186 12.86 -7.27 11.60
C HIS A 186 12.20 -6.16 12.40
N ASP A 187 12.88 -5.63 13.41
CA ASP A 187 12.47 -4.40 14.06
C ASP A 187 12.63 -3.21 13.10
N VAL A 188 11.55 -2.46 12.89
CA VAL A 188 11.51 -1.33 11.99
C VAL A 188 11.32 -0.04 12.80
N PHE A 189 12.26 0.88 12.68
CA PHE A 189 12.24 2.17 13.36
C PHE A 189 12.68 3.30 12.41
N PRO A 190 12.42 4.56 12.72
CA PRO A 190 12.79 5.68 11.87
C PRO A 190 14.26 5.67 11.48
N GLY A 191 14.55 5.71 10.17
CA GLY A 191 15.91 5.72 9.65
C GLY A 191 16.61 4.35 9.62
N SER A 192 15.93 3.26 9.99
CA SER A 192 16.52 1.92 9.89
C SER A 192 16.85 1.56 8.45
N ALA A 193 17.96 0.81 8.28
CA ALA A 193 18.43 0.34 7.00
C ALA A 193 18.76 -1.16 7.06
N PHE A 194 18.22 -1.91 6.13
CA PHE A 194 18.36 -3.37 6.05
C PHE A 194 19.19 -3.75 4.83
N GLY A 195 19.90 -4.87 4.92
CA GLY A 195 20.63 -5.42 3.79
C GLY A 195 19.69 -5.78 2.64
N THR A 196 20.18 -5.64 1.41
CA THR A 196 19.51 -6.10 0.20
C THR A 196 20.29 -7.22 -0.45
N ALA A 197 19.63 -8.07 -1.26
CA ALA A 197 20.32 -9.12 -1.99
C ALA A 197 21.36 -8.55 -2.98
N VAL A 198 22.31 -9.41 -3.37
CA VAL A 198 23.33 -9.07 -4.38
C VAL A 198 22.64 -8.66 -5.69
N GLY A 199 22.99 -7.48 -6.22
CA GLY A 199 22.41 -6.93 -7.45
C GLY A 199 21.25 -5.94 -7.21
N ALA A 200 20.71 -5.86 -6.00
CA ALA A 200 19.78 -4.77 -5.66
C ALA A 200 20.54 -3.43 -5.54
N PRO A 201 19.90 -2.28 -5.84
CA PRO A 201 20.51 -0.97 -5.62
C PRO A 201 20.98 -0.85 -4.17
N ARG A 202 22.24 -0.46 -3.97
CA ARG A 202 22.78 -0.32 -2.61
C ARG A 202 22.02 0.77 -1.89
N VAL A 203 21.54 0.46 -0.70
CA VAL A 203 20.80 1.37 0.18
C VAL A 203 21.56 2.68 0.45
N LEU A 204 22.88 2.63 0.39
CA LEU A 204 23.76 3.76 0.70
C LEU A 204 24.10 4.68 -0.48
N GLY A 205 23.60 4.42 -1.69
CA GLY A 205 23.88 5.23 -2.89
C GLY A 205 23.06 6.51 -3.00
N GLY A 206 22.30 6.89 -2.01
CA GLY A 206 21.37 8.03 -2.05
C GLY A 206 21.50 9.02 -0.87
N LEU A 207 22.64 9.06 -0.22
CA LEU A 207 22.92 10.04 0.85
C LEU A 207 23.73 11.27 0.35
N ILE A 208 23.56 11.63 -0.94
CA ILE A 208 24.07 12.91 -1.45
C ILE A 208 22.92 13.63 -2.15
#